data_954c2d99f5665bb41c9f63e13f8961ff
#
_entry.id   954c2d99f5665bb41c9f63e13f8961ff
#
_cell.length_a   1.000
_cell.length_b   1.000
_cell.length_c   1.000
_cell.angle_alpha   90.00
_cell.angle_beta   90.00
_cell.angle_gamma   90.00
#
_symmetry.space_group_name_H-M   'P 1'
#
loop_
_entity.id
_entity.type
_entity.pdbx_description
1 polymer ?
#
loop_
_entity_poly.entity_id
_entity_poly.type
_entity_poly.pdbx_seq_one_letter_code
_entity_poly.pdbx_strand_id
1 'polypeptide(L)'
;MGAEQHGNLSSVGFDLFTQMLGEAVAEARGESAELEQAEVTINLPADFYLDEDYLPEVDRRVLVYRRLAAATELSDVDVLQQDTENSFGALPLAGKNLFDRARVRIRAQRLGATSVSLTNGRLVYLGVEIPREQALKLKGRGAIVYPKTHKLAYPFHRNEEQLMPAALGVLEELGGDDEVEE
;
A
#
# COMPACT_ATOMS: atom_id res chain seq x y z
N MET A 1 29.58 4.59 20.96
CA MET A 1 29.49 4.30 19.52
C MET A 1 28.64 3.08 19.36
N GLY A 2 27.45 3.18 18.77
CA GLY A 2 26.56 2.04 18.50
C GLY A 2 25.08 2.29 18.71
N ALA A 3 24.50 3.34 18.10
CA ALA A 3 23.05 3.63 18.20
C ALA A 3 22.39 3.99 16.87
N GLU A 4 22.99 3.64 15.72
CA GLU A 4 22.45 4.07 14.41
C GLU A 4 22.10 2.92 13.44
N GLN A 5 21.98 1.68 13.91
CA GLN A 5 21.65 0.54 13.01
C GLN A 5 20.25 -0.06 13.20
N HIS A 6 19.40 0.46 14.08
CA HIS A 6 18.08 -0.13 14.34
C HIS A 6 16.97 0.32 13.35
N GLY A 7 17.12 1.47 12.71
CA GLY A 7 16.09 1.98 11.76
C GLY A 7 16.05 1.30 10.40
N ASN A 8 17.18 0.74 9.94
CA ASN A 8 17.29 0.18 8.58
C ASN A 8 16.97 -1.32 8.49
N LEU A 9 17.04 -2.04 9.62
CA LEU A 9 16.74 -3.48 9.67
C LEU A 9 15.22 -3.77 9.67
N SER A 10 14.39 -2.85 10.16
CA SER A 10 12.94 -3.06 10.21
C SER A 10 12.27 -2.90 8.84
N SER A 11 12.70 -1.96 8.01
CA SER A 11 12.10 -1.76 6.68
C SER A 11 12.55 -2.83 5.66
N VAL A 12 13.84 -3.16 5.64
CA VAL A 12 14.39 -4.25 4.79
C VAL A 12 13.86 -5.61 5.24
N GLY A 13 13.69 -5.83 6.55
CA GLY A 13 13.14 -7.06 7.11
C GLY A 13 11.68 -7.28 6.71
N PHE A 14 10.87 -6.21 6.60
CA PHE A 14 9.48 -6.32 6.22
C PHE A 14 9.30 -6.68 4.73
N ASP A 15 10.02 -6.02 3.83
CA ASP A 15 9.93 -6.31 2.41
C ASP A 15 10.42 -7.73 2.07
N LEU A 16 11.56 -8.14 2.64
CA LEU A 16 12.06 -9.50 2.51
C LEU A 16 11.12 -10.53 3.15
N PHE A 17 10.56 -10.22 4.31
CA PHE A 17 9.61 -11.09 5.00
C PHE A 17 8.29 -11.23 4.22
N THR A 18 7.78 -10.17 3.62
CA THR A 18 6.56 -10.17 2.80
C THR A 18 6.78 -10.97 1.52
N GLN A 19 7.95 -10.84 0.90
CA GLN A 19 8.36 -11.62 -0.27
C GLN A 19 8.45 -13.12 0.08
N MET A 20 9.17 -13.48 1.13
CA MET A 20 9.28 -14.87 1.59
C MET A 20 7.92 -15.48 1.97
N LEU A 21 7.00 -14.67 2.51
CA LEU A 21 5.64 -15.12 2.81
C LEU A 21 4.80 -15.31 1.54
N GLY A 22 4.93 -14.44 0.56
CA GLY A 22 4.29 -14.58 -0.74
C GLY A 22 4.70 -15.89 -1.41
N GLU A 23 6.00 -16.18 -1.43
CA GLU A 23 6.56 -17.42 -1.96
C GLU A 23 6.06 -18.66 -1.18
N ALA A 24 6.07 -18.63 0.16
CA ALA A 24 5.60 -19.74 0.98
C ALA A 24 4.09 -20.00 0.87
N VAL A 25 3.28 -18.95 0.67
CA VAL A 25 1.82 -19.10 0.47
C VAL A 25 1.53 -19.64 -0.94
N ALA A 26 2.24 -19.22 -1.96
CA ALA A 26 2.12 -19.73 -3.32
C ALA A 26 2.51 -21.23 -3.36
N GLU A 27 3.60 -21.60 -2.69
CA GLU A 27 4.07 -22.99 -2.60
C GLU A 27 3.07 -23.88 -1.82
N ALA A 28 2.49 -23.37 -0.72
CA ALA A 28 1.51 -24.11 0.09
C ALA A 28 0.16 -24.31 -0.62
N ARG A 29 -0.19 -23.45 -1.60
CA ARG A 29 -1.42 -23.58 -2.41
C ARG A 29 -1.26 -24.51 -3.61
N GLY A 30 -0.05 -24.99 -3.91
CA GLY A 30 0.21 -25.85 -5.07
C GLY A 30 -0.09 -25.16 -6.40
N GLU A 31 -0.18 -23.85 -6.40
CA GLU A 31 -0.40 -23.03 -7.59
C GLU A 31 0.95 -22.85 -8.27
N SER A 32 1.17 -23.62 -9.32
CA SER A 32 2.24 -23.36 -10.28
C SER A 32 2.15 -21.92 -10.74
N ALA A 33 3.29 -21.29 -10.89
CA ALA A 33 3.63 -19.93 -11.28
C ALA A 33 2.89 -19.30 -12.49
N GLU A 34 1.58 -19.44 -12.62
CA GLU A 34 0.78 -18.93 -13.75
C GLU A 34 -0.20 -17.80 -13.41
N LEU A 35 -0.18 -17.30 -12.16
CA LEU A 35 -0.79 -16.02 -11.83
C LEU A 35 0.29 -15.07 -11.33
N GLU A 36 1.21 -14.67 -12.20
CA GLU A 36 1.90 -13.38 -12.12
C GLU A 36 0.84 -12.27 -12.25
N GLN A 37 0.03 -12.07 -11.22
CA GLN A 37 -0.54 -10.75 -11.01
C GLN A 37 0.67 -9.86 -10.72
N ALA A 38 1.04 -9.03 -11.67
CA ALA A 38 2.19 -8.15 -11.61
C ALA A 38 2.16 -7.43 -10.25
N GLU A 39 3.11 -7.78 -9.39
CA GLU A 39 3.18 -7.29 -8.02
C GLU A 39 3.40 -5.78 -8.07
N VAL A 40 2.47 -4.99 -7.53
CA VAL A 40 2.58 -3.53 -7.54
C VAL A 40 3.74 -3.12 -6.64
N THR A 41 4.74 -2.49 -7.21
CA THR A 41 5.85 -1.93 -6.44
C THR A 41 5.43 -0.65 -5.74
N ILE A 42 5.44 -0.62 -4.41
CA ILE A 42 5.14 0.57 -3.60
C ILE A 42 6.44 1.10 -3.01
N ASN A 43 6.90 2.24 -3.53
CA ASN A 43 8.11 2.93 -3.07
C ASN A 43 7.75 4.32 -2.54
N LEU A 44 7.20 4.35 -1.34
CA LEU A 44 6.81 5.55 -0.60
C LEU A 44 7.67 5.66 0.66
N PRO A 45 8.28 6.82 0.96
CA PRO A 45 9.14 6.99 2.14
C PRO A 45 8.28 7.15 3.40
N ALA A 46 7.78 6.04 3.92
CA ALA A 46 7.04 5.96 5.17
C ALA A 46 7.41 4.66 5.91
N ASP A 47 7.23 4.66 7.22
CA ASP A 47 7.42 3.47 8.04
C ASP A 47 6.18 2.57 7.99
N PHE A 48 6.37 1.26 7.84
CA PHE A 48 5.34 0.25 7.66
C PHE A 48 5.57 -0.94 8.59
N TYR A 49 5.33 -0.78 9.89
CA TYR A 49 5.51 -1.88 10.85
C TYR A 49 4.55 -1.75 12.04
N LEU A 50 4.39 -2.86 12.76
CA LEU A 50 3.80 -2.88 14.09
C LEU A 50 4.92 -2.95 15.12
N ASP A 51 4.99 -1.92 15.98
CA ASP A 51 5.96 -1.82 17.05
C ASP A 51 5.74 -2.91 18.10
N GLU A 52 6.82 -3.36 18.75
CA GLU A 52 6.74 -4.33 19.85
C GLU A 52 6.07 -3.73 21.11
N ASP A 53 6.14 -2.41 21.28
CA ASP A 53 5.42 -1.73 22.35
C ASP A 53 3.91 -1.72 22.11
N TYR A 54 3.48 -1.72 20.83
CA TYR A 54 2.07 -1.80 20.47
C TYR A 54 1.54 -3.24 20.47
N LEU A 55 2.28 -4.18 19.90
CA LEU A 55 1.93 -5.58 19.82
C LEU A 55 3.14 -6.44 20.18
N PRO A 56 3.32 -6.78 21.49
CA PRO A 56 4.52 -7.47 22.00
C PRO A 56 4.73 -8.87 21.41
N GLU A 57 3.65 -9.63 21.19
CA GLU A 57 3.74 -11.02 20.74
C GLU A 57 4.12 -11.10 19.26
N VAL A 58 5.32 -11.64 19.01
CA VAL A 58 5.88 -11.81 17.64
C VAL A 58 4.93 -12.60 16.75
N ASP A 59 4.38 -13.71 17.24
CA ASP A 59 3.49 -14.58 16.46
C ASP A 59 2.22 -13.85 16.01
N ARG A 60 1.70 -12.95 16.84
CA ARG A 60 0.53 -12.12 16.47
C ARG A 60 0.90 -11.07 15.43
N ARG A 61 2.07 -10.42 15.55
CA ARG A 61 2.55 -9.51 14.49
C ARG A 61 2.69 -10.23 13.15
N VAL A 62 3.30 -11.41 13.16
CA VAL A 62 3.45 -12.28 11.98
C VAL A 62 2.08 -12.62 11.38
N LEU A 63 1.10 -12.94 12.22
CA LEU A 63 -0.25 -13.26 11.76
C LEU A 63 -0.92 -12.05 11.07
N VAL A 64 -0.80 -10.84 11.63
CA VAL A 64 -1.32 -9.61 11.02
C VAL A 64 -0.65 -9.37 9.66
N TYR A 65 0.67 -9.47 9.57
CA TYR A 65 1.40 -9.31 8.32
C TYR A 65 0.96 -10.32 7.25
N ARG A 66 0.80 -11.59 7.63
CA ARG A 66 0.30 -12.63 6.71
C ARG A 66 -1.09 -12.32 6.19
N ARG A 67 -2.01 -11.91 7.07
CA ARG A 67 -3.37 -11.56 6.68
C ARG A 67 -3.37 -10.34 5.76
N LEU A 68 -2.57 -9.31 6.03
CA LEU A 68 -2.42 -8.14 5.15
C LEU A 68 -1.85 -8.53 3.79
N ALA A 69 -0.84 -9.38 3.74
CA ALA A 69 -0.26 -9.85 2.48
C ALA A 69 -1.25 -10.67 1.63
N ALA A 70 -2.07 -11.50 2.29
CA ALA A 70 -3.07 -12.33 1.64
C ALA A 70 -4.38 -11.59 1.27
N ALA A 71 -4.61 -10.38 1.80
CA ALA A 71 -5.81 -9.63 1.53
C ALA A 71 -5.92 -9.22 0.06
N THR A 72 -7.05 -9.53 -0.57
CA THR A 72 -7.38 -9.15 -1.96
C THR A 72 -8.50 -8.11 -2.03
N GLU A 73 -9.25 -7.97 -0.93
CA GLU A 73 -10.36 -7.04 -0.81
C GLU A 73 -10.06 -5.98 0.26
N LEU A 74 -10.59 -4.77 0.07
CA LEU A 74 -10.47 -3.69 1.06
C LEU A 74 -11.13 -4.06 2.38
N SER A 75 -12.27 -4.74 2.33
CA SER A 75 -13.01 -5.23 3.50
C SER A 75 -12.16 -6.15 4.39
N ASP A 76 -11.28 -6.97 3.80
CA ASP A 76 -10.38 -7.83 4.59
C ASP A 76 -9.41 -7.00 5.43
N VAL A 77 -8.90 -5.90 4.83
CA VAL A 77 -7.98 -4.98 5.51
C VAL A 77 -8.72 -4.21 6.61
N ASP A 78 -9.95 -3.76 6.34
CA ASP A 78 -10.76 -2.99 7.30
C ASP A 78 -11.15 -3.84 8.51
N VAL A 79 -11.62 -5.07 8.30
CA VAL A 79 -11.93 -6.01 9.37
C VAL A 79 -10.69 -6.32 10.21
N LEU A 80 -9.55 -6.60 9.56
CA LEU A 80 -8.31 -6.88 10.27
C LEU A 80 -7.82 -5.69 11.08
N GLN A 81 -7.93 -4.47 10.56
CA GLN A 81 -7.59 -3.26 11.28
C GLN A 81 -8.48 -3.09 12.50
N GLN A 82 -9.79 -3.22 12.34
CA GLN A 82 -10.75 -3.08 13.43
C GLN A 82 -10.50 -4.12 14.54
N ASP A 83 -10.26 -5.37 14.18
CA ASP A 83 -9.92 -6.44 15.13
C ASP A 83 -8.63 -6.13 15.91
N THR A 84 -7.63 -5.59 15.20
CA THR A 84 -6.34 -5.23 15.79
C THR A 84 -6.52 -4.05 16.78
N GLU A 85 -7.21 -2.99 16.35
CA GLU A 85 -7.45 -1.83 17.21
C GLU A 85 -8.39 -2.13 18.40
N ASN A 86 -9.36 -3.01 18.24
CA ASN A 86 -10.21 -3.48 19.34
C ASN A 86 -9.42 -4.27 20.39
N SER A 87 -8.37 -4.98 19.96
CA SER A 87 -7.56 -5.81 20.86
C SER A 87 -6.42 -5.06 21.53
N PHE A 88 -5.81 -4.08 20.84
CA PHE A 88 -4.56 -3.43 21.27
C PHE A 88 -4.65 -1.91 21.35
N GLY A 89 -5.80 -1.32 21.03
CA GLY A 89 -5.99 0.13 20.98
C GLY A 89 -5.64 0.73 19.61
N ALA A 90 -5.69 2.07 19.53
CA ALA A 90 -5.45 2.78 18.27
C ALA A 90 -4.06 2.51 17.71
N LEU A 91 -3.98 2.25 16.41
CA LEU A 91 -2.71 2.02 15.70
C LEU A 91 -1.79 3.25 15.77
N PRO A 92 -0.51 3.07 16.06
CA PRO A 92 0.51 4.10 15.84
C PRO A 92 0.65 4.41 14.35
N LEU A 93 1.32 5.52 14.00
CA LEU A 93 1.43 5.98 12.61
C LEU A 93 2.01 4.92 11.67
N ALA A 94 3.09 4.26 12.06
CA ALA A 94 3.70 3.18 11.27
C ALA A 94 2.73 2.01 11.04
N GLY A 95 1.92 1.68 12.04
CA GLY A 95 0.85 0.68 11.91
C GLY A 95 -0.26 1.14 10.95
N LYS A 96 -0.74 2.40 11.06
CA LYS A 96 -1.72 2.95 10.10
C LYS A 96 -1.17 2.90 8.67
N ASN A 97 0.06 3.34 8.47
CA ASN A 97 0.72 3.29 7.18
C ASN A 97 0.81 1.87 6.61
N LEU A 98 1.05 0.86 7.47
CA LEU A 98 1.09 -0.54 7.07
C LEU A 98 -0.26 -1.01 6.49
N PHE A 99 -1.36 -0.69 7.15
CA PHE A 99 -2.71 -1.02 6.66
C PHE A 99 -3.04 -0.24 5.38
N ASP A 100 -2.71 1.05 5.33
CA ASP A 100 -2.92 1.88 4.14
C ASP A 100 -2.07 1.40 2.96
N ARG A 101 -0.86 0.88 3.20
CA ARG A 101 -0.04 0.24 2.15
C ARG A 101 -0.77 -0.95 1.53
N ALA A 102 -1.44 -1.78 2.32
CA ALA A 102 -2.24 -2.88 1.81
C ALA A 102 -3.41 -2.37 0.95
N ARG A 103 -4.11 -1.31 1.38
CA ARG A 103 -5.18 -0.67 0.59
C ARG A 103 -4.67 -0.08 -0.71
N VAL A 104 -3.52 0.62 -0.67
CA VAL A 104 -2.86 1.17 -1.87
C VAL A 104 -2.53 0.03 -2.85
N ARG A 105 -1.99 -1.10 -2.38
CA ARG A 105 -1.69 -2.26 -3.20
C ARG A 105 -2.94 -2.80 -3.90
N ILE A 106 -4.01 -3.06 -3.14
CA ILE A 106 -5.25 -3.62 -3.66
C ILE A 106 -5.87 -2.69 -4.72
N ARG A 107 -6.00 -1.39 -4.42
CA ARG A 107 -6.56 -0.42 -5.37
C ARG A 107 -5.67 -0.24 -6.60
N ALA A 108 -4.36 -0.17 -6.41
CA ALA A 108 -3.41 -0.05 -7.50
C ALA A 108 -3.47 -1.26 -8.44
N GLN A 109 -3.56 -2.49 -7.90
CA GLN A 109 -3.75 -3.71 -8.68
C GLN A 109 -5.03 -3.68 -9.50
N ARG A 110 -6.15 -3.26 -8.92
CA ARG A 110 -7.45 -3.14 -9.62
C ARG A 110 -7.39 -2.15 -10.78
N LEU A 111 -6.58 -1.10 -10.67
CA LEU A 111 -6.37 -0.09 -11.71
C LEU A 111 -5.27 -0.46 -12.72
N GLY A 112 -4.68 -1.66 -12.62
CA GLY A 112 -3.59 -2.10 -13.48
C GLY A 112 -2.28 -1.36 -13.24
N ALA A 113 -2.14 -0.63 -12.11
CA ALA A 113 -0.89 0.02 -11.78
C ALA A 113 0.23 -0.99 -11.55
N THR A 114 1.42 -0.68 -12.04
CA THR A 114 2.64 -1.47 -11.83
C THR A 114 3.52 -0.89 -10.72
N SER A 115 3.41 0.42 -10.45
CA SER A 115 4.10 1.03 -9.32
C SER A 115 3.44 2.28 -8.81
N VAL A 116 3.65 2.55 -7.50
CA VAL A 116 3.30 3.79 -6.80
C VAL A 116 4.55 4.29 -6.07
N SER A 117 4.97 5.52 -6.34
CA SER A 117 6.19 6.08 -5.76
C SER A 117 6.08 7.57 -5.48
N LEU A 118 6.96 8.09 -4.61
CA LEU A 118 7.14 9.53 -4.41
C LEU A 118 8.44 9.98 -5.07
N THR A 119 8.36 10.84 -6.08
CA THR A 119 9.51 11.33 -6.83
C THR A 119 9.38 12.84 -7.07
N ASN A 120 10.38 13.61 -6.65
CA ASN A 120 10.43 15.07 -6.84
C ASN A 120 9.16 15.79 -6.36
N GLY A 121 8.66 15.43 -5.17
CA GLY A 121 7.46 16.04 -4.59
C GLY A 121 6.16 15.67 -5.31
N ARG A 122 6.15 14.57 -6.08
CA ARG A 122 4.98 14.07 -6.77
C ARG A 122 4.76 12.58 -6.49
N LEU A 123 3.52 12.22 -6.20
CA LEU A 123 3.06 10.83 -6.24
C LEU A 123 2.98 10.38 -7.69
N VAL A 124 3.72 9.36 -8.04
CA VAL A 124 3.83 8.83 -9.41
C VAL A 124 3.23 7.45 -9.47
N TYR A 125 2.27 7.26 -10.36
CA TYR A 125 1.60 6.00 -10.64
C TYR A 125 1.94 5.58 -12.06
N LEU A 126 2.43 4.36 -12.24
CA LEU A 126 2.73 3.76 -13.55
C LEU A 126 1.74 2.63 -13.84
N GLY A 127 1.42 2.44 -15.11
CA GLY A 127 0.52 1.38 -15.56
C GLY A 127 -0.96 1.75 -15.53
N VAL A 128 -1.32 2.96 -15.05
CA VAL A 128 -2.72 3.37 -14.88
C VAL A 128 -3.32 3.90 -16.18
N GLU A 129 -4.49 3.39 -16.55
CA GLU A 129 -5.30 3.97 -17.61
C GLU A 129 -6.25 5.02 -17.02
N ILE A 130 -6.17 6.25 -17.53
CA ILE A 130 -6.93 7.37 -16.99
C ILE A 130 -7.91 7.86 -18.03
N PRO A 131 -9.21 7.71 -17.81
CA PRO A 131 -10.24 8.24 -18.68
C PRO A 131 -10.09 9.76 -18.88
N ARG A 132 -10.45 10.24 -20.08
CA ARG A 132 -10.24 11.65 -20.46
C ARG A 132 -10.89 12.65 -19.48
N GLU A 133 -12.05 12.32 -18.97
CA GLU A 133 -12.77 13.16 -18.02
C GLU A 133 -12.02 13.28 -16.69
N GLN A 134 -11.56 12.15 -16.13
CA GLN A 134 -10.75 12.11 -14.92
C GLN A 134 -9.41 12.81 -15.12
N ALA A 135 -8.78 12.62 -16.30
CA ALA A 135 -7.53 13.33 -16.65
C ALA A 135 -7.69 14.83 -16.62
N LEU A 136 -8.83 15.38 -17.06
CA LEU A 136 -9.12 16.82 -17.00
C LEU A 136 -9.30 17.31 -15.56
N LYS A 137 -10.03 16.56 -14.72
CA LYS A 137 -10.22 16.87 -13.29
C LYS A 137 -8.88 16.91 -12.55
N LEU A 138 -8.06 15.87 -12.75
CA LEU A 138 -6.73 15.75 -12.13
C LEU A 138 -5.76 16.86 -12.58
N LYS A 139 -5.77 17.21 -13.87
CA LYS A 139 -4.97 18.34 -14.39
C LYS A 139 -5.37 19.67 -13.75
N GLY A 140 -6.66 19.89 -13.51
CA GLY A 140 -7.14 21.08 -12.78
C GLY A 140 -6.59 21.19 -11.35
N ARG A 141 -6.11 20.09 -10.77
CA ARG A 141 -5.45 20.02 -9.44
C ARG A 141 -3.92 19.96 -9.52
N GLY A 142 -3.34 20.24 -10.68
CA GLY A 142 -1.90 20.30 -10.89
C GLY A 142 -1.23 18.95 -11.21
N ALA A 143 -2.01 17.90 -11.48
CA ALA A 143 -1.48 16.63 -11.93
C ALA A 143 -0.97 16.72 -13.38
N ILE A 144 0.04 15.90 -13.69
CA ILE A 144 0.54 15.69 -15.04
C ILE A 144 0.15 14.28 -15.46
N VAL A 145 -0.62 14.18 -16.53
CA VAL A 145 -1.07 12.90 -17.10
C VAL A 145 -0.31 12.64 -18.40
N TYR A 146 0.28 11.46 -18.51
CA TYR A 146 1.02 10.98 -19.68
C TYR A 146 0.31 9.76 -20.28
N PRO A 147 -0.69 9.95 -21.18
CA PRO A 147 -1.54 8.85 -21.66
C PRO A 147 -0.76 7.78 -22.41
N LYS A 148 0.29 8.15 -23.17
CA LYS A 148 1.09 7.21 -23.97
C LYS A 148 1.94 6.27 -23.11
N THR A 149 2.27 6.63 -21.90
CA THR A 149 3.11 5.87 -20.98
C THR A 149 2.34 5.40 -19.75
N HIS A 150 1.00 5.51 -19.75
CA HIS A 150 0.13 5.10 -18.65
C HIS A 150 0.65 5.60 -17.29
N LYS A 151 1.02 6.89 -17.25
CA LYS A 151 1.65 7.51 -16.08
C LYS A 151 0.86 8.71 -15.60
N LEU A 152 0.67 8.79 -14.29
CA LEU A 152 0.16 9.94 -13.56
C LEU A 152 1.24 10.46 -12.60
N ALA A 153 1.43 11.78 -12.55
CA ALA A 153 2.25 12.44 -11.53
C ALA A 153 1.40 13.50 -10.81
N TYR A 154 0.98 13.22 -9.59
CA TYR A 154 0.13 14.08 -8.76
C TYR A 154 0.98 14.88 -7.77
N PRO A 155 0.78 16.20 -7.62
CA PRO A 155 1.58 17.01 -6.69
C PRO A 155 1.34 16.58 -5.24
N PHE A 156 2.43 16.44 -4.47
CA PHE A 156 2.39 16.15 -3.06
C PHE A 156 3.26 17.16 -2.30
N HIS A 157 2.63 17.99 -1.48
CA HIS A 157 3.28 19.07 -0.71
C HIS A 157 2.94 18.99 0.78
N ARG A 158 2.54 17.79 1.24
CA ARG A 158 2.07 17.53 2.61
C ARG A 158 3.18 16.86 3.44
N ASN A 159 2.94 16.73 4.75
CA ASN A 159 3.85 16.02 5.65
C ASN A 159 3.76 14.49 5.47
N GLU A 160 4.68 13.77 6.10
CA GLU A 160 4.77 12.31 6.01
C GLU A 160 3.50 11.59 6.48
N GLU A 161 2.81 12.10 7.53
CA GLU A 161 1.56 11.54 8.05
C GLU A 161 0.44 11.51 7.01
N GLN A 162 0.50 12.39 6.03
CA GLN A 162 -0.50 12.52 4.97
C GLN A 162 -0.11 11.78 3.68
N LEU A 163 1.08 11.16 3.65
CA LEU A 163 1.60 10.52 2.44
C LEU A 163 0.73 9.32 2.01
N MET A 164 0.48 8.40 2.91
CA MET A 164 -0.32 7.20 2.60
C MET A 164 -1.79 7.55 2.33
N PRO A 165 -2.47 8.37 3.14
CA PRO A 165 -3.82 8.85 2.82
C PRO A 165 -3.90 9.59 1.48
N ALA A 166 -2.90 10.39 1.13
CA ALA A 166 -2.87 11.08 -0.16
C ALA A 166 -2.69 10.11 -1.34
N ALA A 167 -1.80 9.12 -1.19
CA ALA A 167 -1.59 8.10 -2.21
C ALA A 167 -2.85 7.26 -2.44
N LEU A 168 -3.55 6.91 -1.37
CA LEU A 168 -4.82 6.19 -1.43
C LEU A 168 -5.93 7.03 -2.09
N GLY A 169 -6.09 8.29 -1.68
CA GLY A 169 -7.12 9.19 -2.21
C GLY A 169 -7.01 9.44 -3.71
N VAL A 170 -5.79 9.48 -4.28
CA VAL A 170 -5.61 9.55 -5.74
C VAL A 170 -6.10 8.29 -6.43
N LEU A 171 -5.83 7.10 -5.87
CA LEU A 171 -6.31 5.83 -6.42
C LEU A 171 -7.84 5.70 -6.32
N GLU A 172 -8.44 6.20 -5.25
CA GLU A 172 -9.91 6.28 -5.08
C GLU A 172 -10.53 7.16 -6.16
N GLU A 173 -9.95 8.33 -6.40
CA GLU A 173 -10.41 9.22 -7.46
C GLU A 173 -10.28 8.58 -8.87
N LEU A 174 -9.23 7.77 -9.10
CA LEU A 174 -9.02 7.07 -10.36
C LEU A 174 -10.00 5.91 -10.55
N GLY A 175 -10.33 5.17 -9.49
CA GLY A 175 -11.23 4.02 -9.54
C GLY A 175 -12.69 4.39 -9.75
N GLY A 176 -13.05 5.67 -9.55
CA GLY A 176 -14.44 6.05 -9.33
C GLY A 176 -14.93 5.53 -7.97
N ASP A 177 -16.04 6.00 -7.51
CA ASP A 177 -16.69 5.38 -6.36
C ASP A 177 -17.09 3.95 -6.78
N ASP A 178 -16.38 2.93 -6.27
CA ASP A 178 -16.89 1.57 -6.17
C ASP A 178 -18.05 1.60 -5.15
N GLU A 179 -19.08 2.39 -5.46
CA GLU A 179 -20.33 2.37 -4.73
C GLU A 179 -21.10 1.13 -5.14
N VAL A 180 -21.09 0.15 -4.19
CA VAL A 180 -22.29 -0.59 -3.78
C VAL A 180 -23.29 -0.81 -4.93
N GLU A 181 -23.11 -1.89 -5.68
CA GLU A 181 -24.30 -2.61 -6.15
C GLU A 181 -24.75 -3.55 -5.01
N GLU A 182 -25.94 -3.21 -4.46
CA GLU A 182 -26.73 -4.04 -3.56
C GLU A 182 -27.02 -5.42 -4.14
#